data_b0c10346904d2adaef656a8588fe5238
#
_entry.id   b0c10346904d2adaef656a8588fe5238
#
_cell.length_a   1.000
_cell.length_b   1.000
_cell.length_c   1.000
_cell.angle_alpha   90.00
_cell.angle_beta   90.00
_cell.angle_gamma   90.00
#
_symmetry.space_group_name_H-M   'P 1'
#
loop_
_entity.id
_entity.type
_entity.pdbx_description
1 polymer ?
#
loop_
_entity_poly.entity_id
_entity_poly.type
_entity_poly.pdbx_seq_one_letter_code
_entity_poly.pdbx_strand_id
1 'polypeptide(L)'
;MKRYDCTFVGDINPDIVMMAQQLPVLGRELMCDDFYITLGGSTGICAGVFGNLGAKAAFYGRLGDDFLGKFTVETIAGCGVDTSHIRVDHGCTTSVTVSCTLPTDRALMSYDGSHKRLAPEDVPLSLIDETRHIHVGSFFLQKDLMPMYLELFRQAHQRGVTTSLDAGWDPTENW
;
A
#
# COMPACT_ATOMS: atom_id res chain seq x y z
N MET A 1 7.33 13.02 -23.18
CA MET A 1 6.89 13.58 -21.88
C MET A 1 6.49 12.41 -21.01
N LYS A 2 6.92 12.34 -19.74
CA LYS A 2 6.54 11.25 -18.83
C LYS A 2 5.03 11.29 -18.56
N ARG A 3 4.39 10.11 -18.48
CA ARG A 3 2.95 9.95 -18.27
C ARG A 3 2.55 10.28 -16.83
N TYR A 4 3.42 9.90 -15.85
CA TYR A 4 3.18 10.07 -14.43
C TYR A 4 4.21 11.00 -13.80
N ASP A 5 3.78 11.76 -12.80
CA ASP A 5 4.67 12.53 -11.93
C ASP A 5 5.31 11.59 -10.89
N CYS A 6 4.54 10.61 -10.37
CA CYS A 6 5.05 9.57 -9.49
C CYS A 6 4.40 8.21 -9.79
N THR A 7 5.19 7.15 -9.71
CA THR A 7 4.73 5.77 -9.67
C THR A 7 5.00 5.19 -8.30
N PHE A 8 3.98 4.63 -7.69
CA PHE A 8 4.02 4.02 -6.36
C PHE A 8 4.08 2.50 -6.47
N VAL A 9 4.95 1.87 -5.70
CA VAL A 9 5.12 0.41 -5.63
C VAL A 9 5.07 0.00 -4.17
N GLY A 10 4.12 -0.85 -3.79
CA GLY A 10 4.07 -1.32 -2.42
C GLY A 10 2.71 -1.83 -1.94
N ASP A 11 2.52 -1.70 -0.63
CA ASP A 11 1.35 -2.15 0.07
C ASP A 11 0.13 -1.28 -0.20
N ILE A 12 -0.99 -1.96 -0.35
CA ILE A 12 -2.31 -1.35 -0.46
C ILE A 12 -3.35 -2.31 0.13
N ASN A 13 -4.20 -1.81 0.99
CA ASN A 13 -5.26 -2.58 1.65
C ASN A 13 -6.34 -1.63 2.18
N PRO A 14 -7.52 -2.11 2.58
CA PRO A 14 -8.41 -1.34 3.43
C PRO A 14 -7.96 -1.38 4.88
N ASP A 15 -8.11 -0.27 5.59
CA ASP A 15 -8.02 -0.20 7.04
C ASP A 15 -9.43 -0.15 7.65
N ILE A 16 -9.72 -1.08 8.56
CA ILE A 16 -10.94 -1.09 9.39
C ILE A 16 -10.59 -0.41 10.70
N VAL A 17 -11.05 0.81 10.89
CA VAL A 17 -10.76 1.62 12.08
C VAL A 17 -11.91 1.49 13.07
N MET A 18 -11.60 1.00 14.27
CA MET A 18 -12.50 0.86 15.40
C MET A 18 -12.08 1.86 16.47
N MET A 19 -12.91 2.84 16.77
CA MET A 19 -12.62 3.88 17.78
C MET A 19 -13.17 3.45 19.15
N ALA A 20 -12.31 3.43 20.15
CA ALA A 20 -12.66 2.96 21.49
C ALA A 20 -11.86 3.72 22.57
N GLN A 21 -12.31 3.61 23.83
CA GLN A 21 -11.65 4.23 24.98
C GLN A 21 -10.55 3.34 25.58
N GLN A 22 -10.55 2.05 25.25
CA GLN A 22 -9.58 1.06 25.75
C GLN A 22 -9.43 -0.09 24.75
N LEU A 23 -8.38 -0.90 24.89
CA LEU A 23 -8.23 -2.12 24.11
C LEU A 23 -9.16 -3.24 24.60
N PRO A 24 -9.57 -4.17 23.71
CA PRO A 24 -10.36 -5.33 24.11
C PRO A 24 -9.58 -6.24 25.07
N VAL A 25 -10.29 -6.84 26.00
CA VAL A 25 -9.74 -7.79 26.97
C VAL A 25 -10.26 -9.20 26.65
N LEU A 26 -9.38 -10.19 26.74
CA LEU A 26 -9.74 -11.60 26.48
C LEU A 26 -10.97 -12.02 27.30
N GLY A 27 -11.91 -12.67 26.60
CA GLY A 27 -13.17 -13.18 27.18
C GLY A 27 -14.22 -12.11 27.46
N ARG A 28 -14.02 -10.87 26.99
CA ARG A 28 -15.00 -9.78 27.14
C ARG A 28 -15.28 -9.12 25.80
N GLU A 29 -16.55 -8.73 25.59
CA GLU A 29 -16.95 -7.87 24.47
C GLU A 29 -16.68 -6.40 24.83
N LEU A 30 -16.13 -5.65 23.89
CA LEU A 30 -15.97 -4.20 23.98
C LEU A 30 -16.83 -3.55 22.91
N MET A 31 -17.73 -2.67 23.31
CA MET A 31 -18.48 -1.83 22.38
C MET A 31 -17.61 -0.62 22.02
N CYS A 32 -17.40 -0.43 20.71
CA CYS A 32 -16.66 0.72 20.18
C CYS A 32 -17.57 1.94 20.05
N ASP A 33 -16.97 3.14 20.10
CA ASP A 33 -17.70 4.40 19.99
C ASP A 33 -18.09 4.70 18.53
N ASP A 34 -17.22 4.30 17.57
CA ASP A 34 -17.42 4.52 16.14
C ASP A 34 -16.57 3.53 15.31
N PHE A 35 -16.89 3.39 14.01
CA PHE A 35 -16.07 2.63 13.09
C PHE A 35 -16.20 3.17 11.67
N TYR A 36 -15.12 3.00 10.87
CA TYR A 36 -15.15 3.26 9.43
C TYR A 36 -14.12 2.38 8.69
N ILE A 37 -14.32 2.25 7.37
CA ILE A 37 -13.37 1.59 6.48
C ILE A 37 -12.78 2.67 5.56
N THR A 38 -11.47 2.66 5.40
CA THR A 38 -10.74 3.62 4.57
C THR A 38 -9.62 2.97 3.79
N LEU A 39 -9.01 3.73 2.88
CA LEU A 39 -7.77 3.33 2.23
C LEU A 39 -6.66 3.20 3.26
N GLY A 40 -5.98 2.07 3.26
CA GLY A 40 -4.84 1.73 4.08
C GLY A 40 -3.62 1.30 3.25
N GLY A 41 -2.62 0.80 3.96
CA GLY A 41 -1.29 0.60 3.42
C GLY A 41 -0.52 1.92 3.30
N SER A 42 0.71 1.99 3.81
CA SER A 42 1.45 3.27 3.81
C SER A 42 1.66 3.80 2.39
N THR A 43 1.96 2.91 1.44
CA THR A 43 2.12 3.26 0.04
C THR A 43 0.79 3.68 -0.60
N GLY A 44 -0.30 2.94 -0.30
CA GLY A 44 -1.64 3.27 -0.79
C GLY A 44 -2.13 4.63 -0.33
N ILE A 45 -1.96 4.94 0.96
CA ILE A 45 -2.30 6.23 1.55
C ILE A 45 -1.48 7.35 0.88
N CYS A 46 -0.16 7.15 0.74
CA CYS A 46 0.72 8.13 0.10
C CYS A 46 0.28 8.43 -1.35
N ALA A 47 -0.01 7.39 -2.13
CA ALA A 47 -0.48 7.53 -3.50
C ALA A 47 -1.85 8.24 -3.59
N GLY A 48 -2.78 7.88 -2.71
CA GLY A 48 -4.11 8.52 -2.65
C GLY A 48 -4.04 10.01 -2.33
N VAL A 49 -3.21 10.38 -1.34
CA VAL A 49 -2.96 11.81 -1.01
C VAL A 49 -2.33 12.53 -2.21
N PHE A 50 -1.33 11.92 -2.85
CA PHE A 50 -0.65 12.49 -4.01
C PHE A 50 -1.61 12.74 -5.19
N GLY A 51 -2.50 11.79 -5.47
CA GLY A 51 -3.54 11.91 -6.49
C GLY A 51 -4.56 13.02 -6.15
N ASN A 52 -5.03 13.07 -4.90
CA ASN A 52 -5.96 14.11 -4.43
C ASN A 52 -5.38 15.54 -4.52
N LEU A 53 -4.05 15.68 -4.51
CA LEU A 53 -3.37 16.96 -4.76
C LEU A 53 -3.31 17.33 -6.25
N GLY A 54 -3.88 16.50 -7.14
CA GLY A 54 -3.97 16.76 -8.57
C GLY A 54 -2.74 16.31 -9.38
N ALA A 55 -1.82 15.58 -8.78
CA ALA A 55 -0.66 15.04 -9.49
C ALA A 55 -1.01 13.73 -10.19
N LYS A 56 -0.30 13.42 -11.30
CA LYS A 56 -0.50 12.19 -12.07
C LYS A 56 0.24 11.03 -11.40
N ALA A 57 -0.52 10.09 -10.82
CA ALA A 57 0.02 8.93 -10.13
C ALA A 57 -0.41 7.62 -10.79
N ALA A 58 0.48 6.60 -10.73
CA ALA A 58 0.15 5.21 -10.99
C ALA A 58 0.51 4.35 -9.78
N PHE A 59 -0.21 3.26 -9.58
CA PHE A 59 0.03 2.34 -8.47
C PHE A 59 0.29 0.92 -8.95
N TYR A 60 1.40 0.34 -8.52
CA TYR A 60 1.76 -1.06 -8.71
C TYR A 60 1.63 -1.80 -7.39
N GLY A 61 0.71 -2.74 -7.34
CA GLY A 61 0.39 -3.51 -6.14
C GLY A 61 -0.47 -4.72 -6.47
N ARG A 62 -0.85 -5.49 -5.45
CA ARG A 62 -1.67 -6.69 -5.63
C ARG A 62 -2.83 -6.70 -4.64
N LEU A 63 -4.02 -7.02 -5.13
CA LEU A 63 -5.25 -7.17 -4.35
C LEU A 63 -5.90 -8.53 -4.66
N GLY A 64 -6.76 -9.01 -3.78
CA GLY A 64 -7.62 -10.15 -4.03
C GLY A 64 -8.87 -9.79 -4.84
N ASP A 65 -9.50 -10.78 -5.48
CA ASP A 65 -10.81 -10.63 -6.13
C ASP A 65 -11.93 -10.84 -5.11
N ASP A 66 -11.99 -9.97 -4.13
CA ASP A 66 -13.01 -9.97 -3.09
C ASP A 66 -13.59 -8.57 -2.85
N PHE A 67 -14.53 -8.46 -1.93
CA PHE A 67 -15.17 -7.18 -1.59
C PHE A 67 -14.16 -6.11 -1.16
N LEU A 68 -13.17 -6.49 -0.33
CA LEU A 68 -12.15 -5.56 0.17
C LEU A 68 -11.23 -5.08 -0.96
N GLY A 69 -10.86 -5.95 -1.90
CA GLY A 69 -10.08 -5.58 -3.08
C GLY A 69 -10.82 -4.60 -3.98
N LYS A 70 -12.10 -4.84 -4.25
CA LYS A 70 -12.94 -3.93 -5.05
C LYS A 70 -13.08 -2.56 -4.38
N PHE A 71 -13.40 -2.55 -3.09
CA PHE A 71 -13.46 -1.31 -2.29
C PHE A 71 -12.14 -0.52 -2.39
N THR A 72 -11.00 -1.19 -2.26
CA THR A 72 -9.68 -0.55 -2.27
C THR A 72 -9.36 0.04 -3.64
N VAL A 73 -9.61 -0.69 -4.74
CA VAL A 73 -9.41 -0.18 -6.12
C VAL A 73 -10.28 1.04 -6.36
N GLU A 74 -11.57 0.97 -6.02
CA GLU A 74 -12.50 2.09 -6.21
C GLU A 74 -12.08 3.32 -5.41
N THR A 75 -11.65 3.11 -4.17
CA THR A 75 -11.22 4.21 -3.29
C THR A 75 -9.99 4.93 -3.82
N ILE A 76 -8.93 4.20 -4.19
CA ILE A 76 -7.70 4.83 -4.70
C ILE A 76 -7.90 5.43 -6.10
N ALA A 77 -8.73 4.81 -6.95
CA ALA A 77 -9.12 5.39 -8.24
C ALA A 77 -9.89 6.70 -8.06
N GLY A 78 -10.76 6.78 -7.04
CA GLY A 78 -11.46 8.01 -6.66
C GLY A 78 -10.53 9.15 -6.24
N CYS A 79 -9.32 8.84 -5.79
CA CYS A 79 -8.27 9.82 -5.52
C CYS A 79 -7.52 10.30 -6.78
N GLY A 80 -7.87 9.80 -7.98
CA GLY A 80 -7.22 10.18 -9.24
C GLY A 80 -5.95 9.40 -9.58
N VAL A 81 -5.71 8.28 -8.92
CA VAL A 81 -4.56 7.39 -9.19
C VAL A 81 -4.92 6.39 -10.29
N ASP A 82 -4.03 6.18 -11.25
CA ASP A 82 -4.17 5.13 -12.27
C ASP A 82 -3.97 3.75 -11.62
N THR A 83 -5.04 2.96 -11.59
CA THR A 83 -5.09 1.63 -10.98
C THR A 83 -4.89 0.50 -11.99
N SER A 84 -4.63 0.81 -13.26
CA SER A 84 -4.49 -0.20 -14.34
C SER A 84 -3.33 -1.18 -14.14
N HIS A 85 -2.41 -0.85 -13.24
CA HIS A 85 -1.25 -1.67 -12.89
C HIS A 85 -1.43 -2.42 -11.55
N ILE A 86 -2.59 -2.29 -10.90
CA ILE A 86 -2.93 -3.11 -9.74
C ILE A 86 -3.36 -4.50 -10.24
N ARG A 87 -2.65 -5.53 -9.81
CA ARG A 87 -2.99 -6.89 -10.15
C ARG A 87 -4.05 -7.44 -9.20
N VAL A 88 -5.18 -7.88 -9.76
CA VAL A 88 -6.22 -8.60 -9.03
C VAL A 88 -5.96 -10.11 -9.14
N ASP A 89 -5.79 -10.77 -8.00
CA ASP A 89 -5.49 -12.21 -7.91
C ASP A 89 -6.70 -12.97 -7.40
N HIS A 90 -7.29 -13.80 -8.27
CA HIS A 90 -8.45 -14.64 -7.93
C HIS A 90 -8.13 -15.77 -6.91
N GLY A 91 -6.85 -16.00 -6.62
CA GLY A 91 -6.38 -17.06 -5.71
C GLY A 91 -6.06 -16.60 -4.31
N CYS A 92 -6.31 -15.33 -3.95
CA CYS A 92 -5.98 -14.82 -2.63
C CYS A 92 -7.02 -13.87 -2.06
N THR A 93 -7.00 -13.73 -0.75
CA THR A 93 -7.78 -12.72 -0.01
C THR A 93 -6.99 -11.42 0.07
N THR A 94 -7.67 -10.30 -0.07
CA THR A 94 -7.07 -8.97 0.09
C THR A 94 -6.48 -8.79 1.48
N SER A 95 -5.31 -8.16 1.56
CA SER A 95 -4.71 -7.73 2.84
C SER A 95 -5.65 -6.75 3.55
N VAL A 96 -5.65 -6.78 4.86
CA VAL A 96 -6.50 -5.89 5.68
C VAL A 96 -5.82 -5.58 6.99
N THR A 97 -5.96 -4.34 7.46
CA THR A 97 -5.54 -3.94 8.81
C THR A 97 -6.76 -3.54 9.63
N VAL A 98 -6.85 -4.05 10.84
CA VAL A 98 -7.78 -3.57 11.87
C VAL A 98 -7.01 -2.66 12.81
N SER A 99 -7.47 -1.43 12.95
CA SER A 99 -6.93 -0.44 13.88
C SER A 99 -7.88 -0.30 15.08
N CYS A 100 -7.42 -0.69 16.25
CA CYS A 100 -8.03 -0.31 17.51
C CYS A 100 -7.47 1.06 17.92
N THR A 101 -8.22 2.13 17.65
CA THR A 101 -7.77 3.52 17.85
C THR A 101 -8.31 4.06 19.16
N LEU A 102 -7.41 4.48 20.01
CA LEU A 102 -7.69 5.10 21.31
C LEU A 102 -7.41 6.61 21.25
N PRO A 103 -7.87 7.41 22.22
CA PRO A 103 -7.56 8.84 22.26
C PRO A 103 -6.07 9.18 22.30
N THR A 104 -5.23 8.27 22.79
CA THR A 104 -3.80 8.49 23.01
C THR A 104 -2.89 7.74 22.05
N ASP A 105 -3.35 6.59 21.49
CA ASP A 105 -2.54 5.71 20.64
C ASP A 105 -3.43 4.70 19.92
N ARG A 106 -2.84 3.77 19.17
CA ARG A 106 -3.56 2.71 18.45
C ARG A 106 -2.82 1.38 18.51
N ALA A 107 -3.59 0.30 18.46
CA ALA A 107 -3.06 -1.04 18.20
C ALA A 107 -3.51 -1.52 16.83
N LEU A 108 -2.59 -2.07 16.05
CA LEU A 108 -2.84 -2.57 14.71
C LEU A 108 -2.75 -4.09 14.67
N MET A 109 -3.67 -4.71 13.93
CA MET A 109 -3.63 -6.13 13.61
C MET A 109 -3.84 -6.29 12.11
N SER A 110 -2.84 -6.80 11.42
CA SER A 110 -2.86 -6.92 9.95
C SER A 110 -2.86 -8.37 9.50
N TYR A 111 -3.65 -8.64 8.47
CA TYR A 111 -3.58 -9.86 7.68
C TYR A 111 -2.85 -9.57 6.37
N ASP A 112 -1.73 -10.22 6.18
CA ASP A 112 -0.83 -10.05 5.03
C ASP A 112 -1.24 -10.94 3.84
N GLY A 113 -2.45 -10.74 3.34
CA GLY A 113 -3.07 -11.53 2.27
C GLY A 113 -2.42 -11.36 0.91
N SER A 114 -3.03 -10.53 0.08
CA SER A 114 -2.57 -10.27 -1.31
C SER A 114 -1.21 -9.58 -1.37
N HIS A 115 -0.85 -8.76 -0.39
CA HIS A 115 0.39 -7.99 -0.39
C HIS A 115 1.65 -8.88 -0.44
N LYS A 116 1.69 -9.95 0.35
CA LYS A 116 2.83 -10.89 0.34
C LYS A 116 3.02 -11.66 -0.99
N ARG A 117 2.06 -11.56 -1.91
CA ARG A 117 2.14 -12.15 -3.24
C ARG A 117 2.62 -11.17 -4.30
N LEU A 118 2.87 -9.91 -3.93
CA LEU A 118 3.46 -8.93 -4.84
C LEU A 118 4.86 -9.43 -5.25
N ALA A 119 5.07 -9.57 -6.55
CA ALA A 119 6.22 -10.27 -7.09
C ALA A 119 6.92 -9.43 -8.19
N PRO A 120 8.17 -9.73 -8.55
CA PRO A 120 8.92 -8.98 -9.56
C PRO A 120 8.20 -8.80 -10.89
N GLU A 121 7.40 -9.78 -11.32
CA GLU A 121 6.62 -9.70 -12.55
C GLU A 121 5.47 -8.67 -12.50
N ASP A 122 5.07 -8.24 -11.32
CA ASP A 122 4.07 -7.19 -11.14
C ASP A 122 4.66 -5.78 -11.28
N VAL A 123 5.99 -5.66 -11.24
CA VAL A 123 6.73 -4.38 -11.23
C VAL A 123 7.75 -4.35 -12.39
N PRO A 124 7.30 -4.22 -13.63
CA PRO A 124 8.18 -4.26 -14.79
C PRO A 124 9.10 -3.03 -14.84
N LEU A 125 10.37 -3.22 -15.20
CA LEU A 125 11.35 -2.12 -15.33
C LEU A 125 10.93 -1.02 -16.34
N SER A 126 10.01 -1.33 -17.25
CA SER A 126 9.44 -0.36 -18.20
C SER A 126 8.71 0.80 -17.52
N LEU A 127 8.24 0.64 -16.28
CA LEU A 127 7.64 1.74 -15.51
C LEU A 127 8.57 2.97 -15.41
N ILE A 128 9.90 2.76 -15.46
CA ILE A 128 10.90 3.85 -15.43
C ILE A 128 10.70 4.81 -16.60
N ASP A 129 10.28 4.30 -17.77
CA ASP A 129 10.12 5.13 -18.96
C ASP A 129 8.88 6.03 -18.90
N GLU A 130 7.91 5.69 -18.05
CA GLU A 130 6.63 6.39 -17.95
C GLU A 130 6.57 7.42 -16.79
N THR A 131 7.48 7.36 -15.83
CA THR A 131 7.40 8.16 -14.60
C THR A 131 8.57 9.13 -14.41
N ARG A 132 8.37 10.19 -13.64
CA ARG A 132 9.41 11.15 -13.21
C ARG A 132 10.02 10.77 -11.85
N HIS A 133 9.23 10.08 -11.02
CA HIS A 133 9.64 9.63 -9.70
C HIS A 133 9.09 8.23 -9.41
N ILE A 134 9.84 7.42 -8.68
CA ILE A 134 9.39 6.12 -8.17
C ILE A 134 9.45 6.16 -6.64
N HIS A 135 8.31 5.90 -6.02
CA HIS A 135 8.21 5.72 -4.57
C HIS A 135 7.99 4.24 -4.25
N VAL A 136 8.85 3.67 -3.43
CA VAL A 136 8.66 2.33 -2.85
C VAL A 136 8.32 2.50 -1.39
N GLY A 137 7.15 2.00 -0.98
CA GLY A 137 6.73 2.06 0.42
C GLY A 137 6.63 0.67 1.06
N SER A 138 6.67 0.61 2.38
CA SER A 138 6.62 -0.64 3.17
C SER A 138 7.67 -1.67 2.75
N PHE A 139 8.91 -1.23 2.53
CA PHE A 139 10.00 -2.03 1.97
C PHE A 139 10.20 -3.37 2.69
N PHE A 140 10.21 -3.39 4.03
CA PHE A 140 10.43 -4.61 4.81
C PHE A 140 9.30 -5.64 4.70
N LEU A 141 8.12 -5.25 4.23
CA LEU A 141 7.02 -6.18 3.98
C LEU A 141 7.11 -6.84 2.59
N GLN A 142 7.99 -6.36 1.70
CA GLN A 142 8.07 -6.78 0.30
C GLN A 142 9.27 -7.69 0.03
N LYS A 143 9.39 -8.79 0.78
CA LYS A 143 10.57 -9.67 0.77
C LYS A 143 10.99 -10.17 -0.62
N ASP A 144 10.01 -10.52 -1.45
CA ASP A 144 10.27 -11.06 -2.79
C ASP A 144 10.72 -9.97 -3.78
N LEU A 145 10.42 -8.71 -3.51
CA LEU A 145 10.81 -7.55 -4.32
C LEU A 145 12.13 -6.90 -3.87
N MET A 146 12.52 -7.06 -2.61
CA MET A 146 13.73 -6.43 -2.07
C MET A 146 14.96 -6.58 -2.97
N PRO A 147 15.27 -7.79 -3.51
CA PRO A 147 16.46 -7.97 -4.34
C PRO A 147 16.45 -7.14 -5.64
N MET A 148 15.27 -6.83 -6.18
CA MET A 148 15.17 -6.09 -7.43
C MET A 148 15.24 -4.57 -7.25
N TYR A 149 14.95 -4.03 -6.06
CA TYR A 149 14.86 -2.58 -5.86
C TYR A 149 16.19 -1.87 -6.09
N LEU A 150 17.30 -2.50 -5.74
CA LEU A 150 18.62 -1.92 -6.04
C LEU A 150 18.80 -1.69 -7.54
N GLU A 151 18.45 -2.68 -8.36
CA GLU A 151 18.55 -2.59 -9.81
C GLU A 151 17.52 -1.60 -10.38
N LEU A 152 16.29 -1.61 -9.89
CA LEU A 152 15.26 -0.65 -10.27
C LEU A 152 15.74 0.80 -10.03
N PHE A 153 16.27 1.09 -8.83
CA PHE A 153 16.73 2.43 -8.48
C PHE A 153 17.97 2.84 -9.29
N ARG A 154 18.91 1.91 -9.50
CA ARG A 154 20.10 2.17 -10.33
C ARG A 154 19.70 2.55 -11.76
N GLN A 155 18.81 1.80 -12.38
CA GLN A 155 18.31 2.08 -13.73
C GLN A 155 17.48 3.36 -13.79
N ALA A 156 16.67 3.63 -12.78
CA ALA A 156 15.91 4.88 -12.65
C ALA A 156 16.84 6.09 -12.67
N HIS A 157 17.86 6.10 -11.82
CA HIS A 157 18.84 7.19 -11.76
C HIS A 157 19.62 7.36 -13.06
N GLN A 158 20.00 6.28 -13.73
CA GLN A 158 20.66 6.35 -15.04
C GLN A 158 19.80 7.03 -16.12
N ARG A 159 18.46 6.96 -15.98
CA ARG A 159 17.48 7.58 -16.89
C ARG A 159 16.93 8.92 -16.36
N GLY A 160 17.55 9.48 -15.32
CA GLY A 160 17.16 10.77 -14.73
C GLY A 160 15.84 10.74 -13.96
N VAL A 161 15.37 9.53 -13.53
CA VAL A 161 14.19 9.35 -12.68
C VAL A 161 14.64 9.35 -11.23
N THR A 162 13.99 10.15 -10.40
CA THR A 162 14.27 10.21 -8.96
C THR A 162 13.55 9.08 -8.21
N THR A 163 14.03 8.73 -7.02
CA THR A 163 13.47 7.64 -6.21
C THR A 163 13.34 8.04 -4.75
N SER A 164 12.38 7.44 -4.07
CA SER A 164 12.25 7.49 -2.61
C SER A 164 11.84 6.14 -2.06
N LEU A 165 12.15 5.90 -0.80
CA LEU A 165 11.85 4.67 -0.10
C LEU A 165 11.32 4.98 1.30
N ASP A 166 10.18 4.37 1.65
CA ASP A 166 9.70 4.24 3.01
C ASP A 166 9.97 2.80 3.47
N ALA A 167 10.76 2.67 4.53
CA ALA A 167 11.12 1.36 5.07
C ALA A 167 9.89 0.60 5.62
N GLY A 168 8.93 1.34 6.17
CA GLY A 168 7.81 0.75 6.90
C GLY A 168 8.25 0.08 8.19
N TRP A 169 7.45 -0.82 8.70
CA TRP A 169 7.76 -1.64 9.87
C TRP A 169 8.51 -2.91 9.46
N ASP A 170 9.61 -3.23 10.13
CA ASP A 170 10.26 -4.54 9.99
C ASP A 170 9.64 -5.55 10.97
N PRO A 171 8.88 -6.56 10.48
CA PRO A 171 8.27 -7.57 11.37
C PRO A 171 9.28 -8.42 12.14
N THR A 172 10.54 -8.41 11.72
CA THR A 172 11.63 -9.16 12.39
C THR A 172 12.35 -8.33 13.43
N GLU A 173 12.08 -7.02 13.49
CA GLU A 173 12.73 -6.04 14.38
C GLU A 173 14.27 -6.03 14.27
N ASN A 174 14.81 -6.41 13.09
CA ASN A 174 16.25 -6.44 12.79
C ASN A 174 16.65 -5.32 11.81
N TRP A 175 16.22 -4.13 12.05
CA TRP A 175 16.41 -2.92 11.23
C TRP A 175 17.78 -2.78 10.59
#